data_9aaa4e6270b68c14ced432289c0b0e56
#
_entry.id   9aaa4e6270b68c14ced432289c0b0e56
#
_cell.length_a   1.000
_cell.length_b   1.000
_cell.length_c   1.000
_cell.angle_alpha   90.00
_cell.angle_beta   90.00
_cell.angle_gamma   90.00
#
_symmetry.space_group_name_H-M   'P 1'
#
loop_
_entity.id
_entity.type
_entity.pdbx_description
1 polymer ?
#
loop_
_entity_poly.entity_id
_entity_poly.type
_entity_poly.pdbx_seq_one_letter_code
_entity_poly.pdbx_strand_id
1 'polypeptide(L)'
;MSVPTPQVAAWTGEFGIEYTNRSVLSTEQLDASYRQKYSISRTELNQAFVGGMDRSIRVLEVGSNVGNQLLMLQQMGFKRLYGIEVQPYAVELSKTRTKGINIIEGTAFDIPFKDSYFDLVFTSGVLIHISPSDIAAAMTEIHRCTREYIWGFEYYADRYTKVTYRGRTDLLWKADFAKLYLQRFNDLALISERRIRYSHSEDVDSMFLLKRISPHS
;
A
#
# COMPACT_ATOMS: atom_id res chain seq x y z
N MET A 1 -14.25 4.75 20.90
CA MET A 1 -13.07 4.82 20.00
C MET A 1 -11.97 3.99 20.63
N SER A 2 -11.40 3.01 19.93
CA SER A 2 -10.26 2.23 20.41
C SER A 2 -9.03 3.13 20.53
N VAL A 3 -8.18 2.88 21.53
CA VAL A 3 -6.90 3.60 21.69
C VAL A 3 -6.06 3.34 20.43
N PRO A 4 -5.51 4.38 19.77
CA PRO A 4 -4.68 4.17 18.58
C PRO A 4 -3.44 3.34 18.93
N THR A 5 -3.01 2.48 18.01
CA THR A 5 -1.76 1.71 18.19
C THR A 5 -0.56 2.67 18.28
N PRO A 6 0.56 2.26 18.91
CA PRO A 6 1.78 3.10 18.95
C PRO A 6 2.26 3.53 17.57
N GLN A 7 2.05 2.69 16.53
CA GLN A 7 2.38 3.00 15.15
C GLN A 7 1.47 4.09 14.59
N VAL A 8 0.15 3.96 14.77
CA VAL A 8 -0.81 5.01 14.37
C VAL A 8 -0.47 6.33 15.04
N ALA A 9 -0.21 6.33 16.34
CA ALA A 9 0.19 7.56 17.07
C ALA A 9 1.48 8.19 16.50
N ALA A 10 2.47 7.39 16.10
CA ALA A 10 3.68 7.91 15.48
C ALA A 10 3.39 8.51 14.09
N TRP A 11 2.58 7.82 13.27
CA TRP A 11 2.25 8.28 11.92
C TRP A 11 1.32 9.50 11.90
N THR A 12 0.47 9.69 12.90
CA THR A 12 -0.37 10.92 13.04
C THR A 12 0.37 12.09 13.66
N GLY A 13 1.54 11.87 14.27
CA GLY A 13 2.37 12.88 14.90
C GLY A 13 3.41 13.50 13.96
N GLU A 14 4.41 14.14 14.57
CA GLU A 14 5.50 14.86 13.89
C GLU A 14 6.30 13.95 12.93
N PHE A 15 6.53 12.70 13.32
CA PHE A 15 7.21 11.71 12.49
C PHE A 15 6.51 11.53 11.12
N GLY A 16 5.16 11.43 11.11
CA GLY A 16 4.36 11.32 9.89
C GLY A 16 4.38 12.61 9.06
N ILE A 17 4.38 13.79 9.69
CA ILE A 17 4.51 15.09 9.00
C ILE A 17 5.85 15.18 8.27
N GLU A 18 6.94 14.85 8.97
CA GLU A 18 8.28 14.84 8.37
C GLU A 18 8.39 13.85 7.20
N TYR A 19 7.79 12.66 7.35
CA TYR A 19 7.73 11.68 6.27
C TYR A 19 6.97 12.24 5.05
N THR A 20 5.81 12.82 5.29
CA THR A 20 4.97 13.44 4.26
C THR A 20 5.75 14.50 3.47
N ASN A 21 6.46 15.41 4.15
CA ASN A 21 7.24 16.46 3.50
C ASN A 21 8.34 15.92 2.56
N ARG A 22 8.94 14.78 2.92
CA ARG A 22 9.95 14.10 2.07
C ARG A 22 9.33 13.30 0.93
N SER A 23 8.05 12.98 1.02
CA SER A 23 7.33 12.14 0.06
C SER A 23 6.63 12.93 -1.04
N VAL A 24 6.76 14.26 -1.06
CA VAL A 24 6.18 15.11 -2.10
C VAL A 24 7.06 15.02 -3.36
N LEU A 25 6.71 14.08 -4.25
CA LEU A 25 7.45 13.82 -5.48
C LEU A 25 6.51 13.94 -6.69
N SER A 26 7.04 14.38 -7.85
CA SER A 26 6.35 14.17 -9.12
C SER A 26 6.45 12.69 -9.53
N THR A 27 5.64 12.28 -10.50
CA THR A 27 5.68 10.91 -11.05
C THR A 27 7.04 10.59 -11.68
N GLU A 28 7.67 11.56 -12.34
CA GLU A 28 9.01 11.45 -12.93
C GLU A 28 10.10 11.30 -11.85
N GLN A 29 10.00 12.09 -10.76
CA GLN A 29 10.93 11.98 -9.63
C GLN A 29 10.78 10.63 -8.93
N LEU A 30 9.55 10.13 -8.78
CA LEU A 30 9.27 8.83 -8.21
C LEU A 30 9.88 7.73 -9.09
N ASP A 31 9.66 7.75 -10.40
CA ASP A 31 10.28 6.80 -11.33
C ASP A 31 11.81 6.86 -11.32
N ALA A 32 12.40 8.05 -11.25
CA ALA A 32 13.84 8.21 -11.13
C ALA A 32 14.39 7.58 -9.85
N SER A 33 13.70 7.80 -8.72
CA SER A 33 14.09 7.20 -7.43
C SER A 33 14.00 5.68 -7.45
N TYR A 34 12.98 5.12 -8.12
CA TYR A 34 12.83 3.67 -8.29
C TYR A 34 13.92 3.08 -9.20
N ARG A 35 14.25 3.72 -10.32
CA ARG A 35 15.37 3.29 -11.18
C ARG A 35 16.69 3.29 -10.44
N GLN A 36 16.95 4.31 -9.62
CA GLN A 36 18.14 4.36 -8.79
C GLN A 36 18.18 3.22 -7.76
N LYS A 37 17.03 2.93 -7.13
CA LYS A 37 16.93 1.95 -6.03
C LYS A 37 16.86 0.50 -6.54
N TYR A 38 16.18 0.24 -7.67
CA TYR A 38 15.80 -1.09 -8.13
C TYR A 38 16.18 -1.40 -9.58
N SER A 39 16.80 -0.45 -10.30
CA SER A 39 17.07 -0.55 -11.75
C SER A 39 15.82 -0.73 -12.63
N ILE A 40 14.65 -0.43 -12.10
CA ILE A 40 13.36 -0.44 -12.79
C ILE A 40 12.48 0.70 -12.26
N SER A 41 11.66 1.32 -13.09
CA SER A 41 10.76 2.39 -12.65
C SER A 41 9.50 1.84 -11.98
N ARG A 42 8.83 2.69 -11.19
CA ARG A 42 7.54 2.33 -10.62
C ARG A 42 6.46 2.18 -11.70
N THR A 43 6.51 3.02 -12.74
CA THR A 43 5.62 2.91 -13.90
C THR A 43 5.73 1.54 -14.57
N GLU A 44 6.95 1.04 -14.82
CA GLU A 44 7.16 -0.29 -15.41
C GLU A 44 6.63 -1.40 -14.51
N LEU A 45 6.82 -1.30 -13.19
CA LEU A 45 6.26 -2.25 -12.22
C LEU A 45 4.72 -2.22 -12.22
N ASN A 46 4.13 -1.03 -12.17
CA ASN A 46 2.67 -0.88 -12.20
C ASN A 46 2.10 -1.43 -13.51
N GLN A 47 2.75 -1.15 -14.65
CA GLN A 47 2.31 -1.68 -15.95
C GLN A 47 2.36 -3.21 -15.99
N ALA A 48 3.37 -3.84 -15.40
CA ALA A 48 3.49 -5.30 -15.36
C ALA A 48 2.38 -5.98 -14.53
N PHE A 49 1.91 -5.35 -13.45
CA PHE A 49 0.94 -5.96 -12.52
C PHE A 49 -0.51 -5.58 -12.80
N VAL A 50 -0.77 -4.32 -13.13
CA VAL A 50 -2.13 -3.79 -13.29
C VAL A 50 -2.40 -3.18 -14.67
N GLY A 51 -1.43 -3.24 -15.57
CA GLY A 51 -1.53 -2.67 -16.92
C GLY A 51 -2.61 -3.28 -17.80
N GLY A 52 -3.00 -4.53 -17.58
CA GLY A 52 -4.08 -5.21 -18.30
C GLY A 52 -5.49 -5.01 -17.70
N MET A 53 -5.62 -4.32 -16.59
CA MET A 53 -6.92 -4.13 -15.92
C MET A 53 -7.78 -3.07 -16.61
N ASP A 54 -9.12 -3.21 -16.50
CA ASP A 54 -10.07 -2.19 -16.95
C ASP A 54 -9.85 -0.87 -16.18
N ARG A 55 -9.75 0.22 -16.92
CA ARG A 55 -9.50 1.57 -16.36
C ARG A 55 -10.72 2.18 -15.65
N SER A 56 -11.88 1.57 -15.76
CA SER A 56 -13.12 1.99 -15.09
C SER A 56 -13.34 1.40 -13.70
N ILE A 57 -12.47 0.47 -13.26
CA ILE A 57 -12.55 -0.16 -11.94
C ILE A 57 -12.34 0.86 -10.81
N ARG A 58 -12.92 0.56 -9.65
CA ARG A 58 -12.68 1.34 -8.41
C ARG A 58 -11.43 0.83 -7.73
N VAL A 59 -10.49 1.73 -7.51
CA VAL A 59 -9.19 1.43 -6.89
C VAL A 59 -9.06 2.19 -5.58
N LEU A 60 -8.69 1.49 -4.51
CA LEU A 60 -8.36 2.08 -3.21
C LEU A 60 -6.88 1.87 -2.89
N GLU A 61 -6.19 2.95 -2.55
CA GLU A 61 -4.90 2.91 -1.85
C GLU A 61 -5.11 3.07 -0.34
N VAL A 62 -4.64 2.13 0.44
CA VAL A 62 -4.60 2.22 1.91
C VAL A 62 -3.23 2.76 2.31
N GLY A 63 -3.20 3.88 3.07
CA GLY A 63 -1.98 4.61 3.41
C GLY A 63 -1.42 5.40 2.22
N SER A 64 -2.29 6.19 1.58
CA SER A 64 -1.97 6.86 0.30
C SER A 64 -1.02 8.05 0.43
N ASN A 65 -0.74 8.52 1.65
CA ASN A 65 0.02 9.74 1.90
C ASN A 65 -0.48 10.89 1.01
N VAL A 66 0.39 11.55 0.25
CA VAL A 66 0.04 12.65 -0.66
C VAL A 66 -0.49 12.19 -2.03
N GLY A 67 -0.77 10.89 -2.21
CA GLY A 67 -1.37 10.33 -3.42
C GLY A 67 -0.42 10.05 -4.58
N ASN A 68 0.87 9.87 -4.32
CA ASN A 68 1.86 9.63 -5.37
C ASN A 68 1.53 8.43 -6.27
N GLN A 69 1.16 7.28 -5.68
CA GLN A 69 0.83 6.07 -6.43
C GLN A 69 -0.50 6.23 -7.19
N LEU A 70 -1.47 6.90 -6.60
CA LEU A 70 -2.74 7.20 -7.25
C LEU A 70 -2.55 8.11 -8.47
N LEU A 71 -1.64 9.11 -8.40
CA LEU A 71 -1.28 9.94 -9.56
C LEU A 71 -0.66 9.10 -10.69
N MET A 72 0.20 8.14 -10.37
CA MET A 72 0.76 7.21 -11.37
C MET A 72 -0.33 6.35 -12.03
N LEU A 73 -1.26 5.82 -11.25
CA LEU A 73 -2.40 5.07 -11.78
C LEU A 73 -3.33 5.96 -12.62
N GLN A 74 -3.52 7.23 -12.23
CA GLN A 74 -4.27 8.20 -13.04
C GLN A 74 -3.61 8.42 -14.41
N GLN A 75 -2.28 8.55 -14.47
CA GLN A 75 -1.54 8.66 -15.73
C GLN A 75 -1.66 7.38 -16.58
N MET A 76 -1.83 6.21 -15.97
CA MET A 76 -2.14 4.96 -16.66
C MET A 76 -3.59 4.88 -17.16
N GLY A 77 -4.43 5.90 -16.87
CA GLY A 77 -5.80 6.02 -17.34
C GLY A 77 -6.88 5.52 -16.38
N PHE A 78 -6.54 5.09 -15.16
CA PHE A 78 -7.54 4.74 -14.14
C PHE A 78 -8.32 5.98 -13.71
N LYS A 79 -9.65 5.87 -13.61
CA LYS A 79 -10.56 7.02 -13.45
C LYS A 79 -11.23 7.10 -12.07
N ARG A 80 -11.34 5.98 -11.35
CA ARG A 80 -12.06 5.91 -10.07
C ARG A 80 -11.07 5.58 -8.95
N LEU A 81 -10.30 6.59 -8.56
CA LEU A 81 -9.18 6.47 -7.63
C LEU A 81 -9.56 7.04 -6.27
N TYR A 82 -9.31 6.25 -5.24
CA TYR A 82 -9.59 6.57 -3.85
C TYR A 82 -8.36 6.29 -3.01
N GLY A 83 -8.18 7.04 -1.94
CA GLY A 83 -7.14 6.83 -0.95
C GLY A 83 -7.68 7.03 0.45
N ILE A 84 -7.12 6.28 1.41
CA ILE A 84 -7.23 6.62 2.83
C ILE A 84 -5.84 6.86 3.40
N GLU A 85 -5.74 7.82 4.30
CA GLU A 85 -4.49 8.19 4.94
C GLU A 85 -4.75 8.58 6.40
N VAL A 86 -3.89 8.11 7.30
CA VAL A 86 -4.04 8.35 8.75
C VAL A 86 -3.50 9.71 9.18
N GLN A 87 -2.58 10.31 8.39
CA GLN A 87 -1.99 11.60 8.68
C GLN A 87 -2.82 12.74 8.09
N PRO A 88 -3.52 13.55 8.93
CA PRO A 88 -4.41 14.62 8.43
C PRO A 88 -3.68 15.65 7.55
N TYR A 89 -2.44 16.00 7.89
CA TYR A 89 -1.63 16.90 7.08
C TYR A 89 -1.38 16.37 5.66
N ALA A 90 -1.12 15.07 5.53
CA ALA A 90 -0.96 14.44 4.21
C ALA A 90 -2.26 14.47 3.40
N VAL A 91 -3.40 14.24 4.05
CA VAL A 91 -4.73 14.33 3.41
C VAL A 91 -4.96 15.75 2.88
N GLU A 92 -4.74 16.79 3.69
CA GLU A 92 -4.91 18.19 3.24
C GLU A 92 -3.94 18.53 2.09
N LEU A 93 -2.69 18.11 2.19
CA LEU A 93 -1.70 18.35 1.14
C LEU A 93 -2.08 17.64 -0.17
N SER A 94 -2.64 16.42 -0.09
CA SER A 94 -3.07 15.66 -1.26
C SER A 94 -4.14 16.40 -2.09
N LYS A 95 -5.04 17.17 -1.44
CA LYS A 95 -6.09 17.95 -2.11
C LYS A 95 -5.53 19.02 -3.06
N THR A 96 -4.35 19.54 -2.75
CA THR A 96 -3.67 20.52 -3.63
C THR A 96 -2.94 19.87 -4.79
N ARG A 97 -2.60 18.59 -4.67
CA ARG A 97 -1.78 17.84 -5.62
C ARG A 97 -2.58 16.99 -6.60
N THR A 98 -3.74 16.51 -6.16
CA THR A 98 -4.54 15.57 -6.93
C THR A 98 -5.84 16.20 -7.41
N LYS A 99 -6.21 15.95 -8.67
CA LYS A 99 -7.51 16.34 -9.24
C LYS A 99 -8.26 15.08 -9.67
N GLY A 100 -9.50 14.93 -9.21
CA GLY A 100 -10.32 13.77 -9.55
C GLY A 100 -9.90 12.48 -8.82
N ILE A 101 -9.10 12.57 -7.75
CA ILE A 101 -8.74 11.49 -6.84
C ILE A 101 -9.33 11.84 -5.47
N ASN A 102 -10.03 10.88 -4.84
CA ASN A 102 -10.68 11.09 -3.55
C ASN A 102 -9.81 10.53 -2.43
N ILE A 103 -9.10 11.37 -1.70
CA ILE A 103 -8.30 10.97 -0.54
C ILE A 103 -8.98 11.52 0.72
N ILE A 104 -9.24 10.63 1.68
CA ILE A 104 -9.88 10.96 2.95
C ILE A 104 -9.06 10.44 4.13
N GLU A 105 -9.29 11.01 5.30
CA GLU A 105 -8.74 10.50 6.54
C GLU A 105 -9.33 9.13 6.86
N GLY A 106 -8.47 8.17 7.22
CA GLY A 106 -8.87 6.82 7.54
C GLY A 106 -7.69 5.95 7.94
N THR A 107 -7.96 4.82 8.57
CA THR A 107 -6.96 3.87 9.04
C THR A 107 -7.17 2.51 8.38
N ALA A 108 -6.08 1.75 8.23
CA ALA A 108 -6.13 0.37 7.76
C ALA A 108 -6.92 -0.59 8.68
N PHE A 109 -7.24 -0.14 9.91
CA PHE A 109 -7.97 -0.92 10.92
C PHE A 109 -9.49 -0.69 10.92
N ASP A 110 -9.94 0.35 10.22
CA ASP A 110 -11.37 0.71 10.09
C ASP A 110 -11.51 1.52 8.79
N ILE A 111 -11.66 0.81 7.69
CA ILE A 111 -11.76 1.41 6.36
C ILE A 111 -13.20 1.91 6.16
N PRO A 112 -13.44 3.23 5.98
CA PRO A 112 -14.78 3.82 5.99
C PRO A 112 -15.56 3.59 4.68
N PHE A 113 -15.50 2.38 4.17
CA PHE A 113 -16.21 1.93 2.97
C PHE A 113 -16.89 0.59 3.23
N LYS A 114 -17.98 0.32 2.50
CA LYS A 114 -18.72 -0.93 2.59
C LYS A 114 -17.92 -2.12 2.02
N ASP A 115 -18.35 -3.31 2.39
CA ASP A 115 -17.80 -4.57 1.92
C ASP A 115 -17.82 -4.66 0.38
N SER A 116 -16.75 -5.23 -0.17
CA SER A 116 -16.59 -5.48 -1.62
C SER A 116 -16.84 -4.25 -2.50
N TYR A 117 -16.52 -3.04 -1.98
CA TYR A 117 -16.76 -1.80 -2.71
C TYR A 117 -15.74 -1.54 -3.81
N PHE A 118 -14.48 -1.93 -3.60
CA PHE A 118 -13.38 -1.69 -4.52
C PHE A 118 -13.02 -2.95 -5.31
N ASP A 119 -12.79 -2.78 -6.59
CA ASP A 119 -12.35 -3.86 -7.47
C ASP A 119 -10.89 -4.23 -7.22
N LEU A 120 -10.08 -3.22 -6.87
CA LEU A 120 -8.68 -3.34 -6.48
C LEU A 120 -8.43 -2.54 -5.20
N VAL A 121 -7.90 -3.18 -4.17
CA VAL A 121 -7.35 -2.50 -2.98
C VAL A 121 -5.85 -2.77 -2.92
N PHE A 122 -5.06 -1.72 -2.67
CA PHE A 122 -3.62 -1.90 -2.60
C PHE A 122 -2.94 -1.12 -1.47
N THR A 123 -1.74 -1.60 -1.14
CA THR A 123 -0.81 -0.96 -0.21
C THR A 123 0.57 -0.81 -0.86
N SER A 124 1.30 0.24 -0.50
CA SER A 124 2.66 0.46 -0.97
C SER A 124 3.54 1.01 0.15
N GLY A 125 4.27 0.11 0.82
CA GLY A 125 5.08 0.45 1.98
C GLY A 125 4.25 0.80 3.21
N VAL A 126 3.14 0.10 3.45
CA VAL A 126 2.21 0.35 4.56
C VAL A 126 2.17 -0.82 5.54
N LEU A 127 2.02 -2.05 5.05
CA LEU A 127 1.94 -3.24 5.91
C LEU A 127 3.22 -3.42 6.74
N ILE A 128 4.34 -2.96 6.21
CA ILE A 128 5.63 -2.93 6.92
C ILE A 128 5.62 -2.06 8.18
N HIS A 129 4.66 -1.16 8.33
CA HIS A 129 4.52 -0.26 9.48
C HIS A 129 3.43 -0.72 10.46
N ILE A 130 2.86 -1.90 10.25
CA ILE A 130 1.87 -2.50 11.13
C ILE A 130 2.52 -3.63 11.93
N SER A 131 2.32 -3.62 13.24
CA SER A 131 2.93 -4.62 14.12
C SER A 131 2.44 -6.03 13.83
N PRO A 132 3.22 -7.08 14.15
CA PRO A 132 2.77 -8.48 14.01
C PRO A 132 1.49 -8.81 14.79
N SER A 133 1.21 -8.09 15.89
CA SER A 133 -0.03 -8.25 16.66
C SER A 133 -1.26 -7.69 15.95
N ASP A 134 -1.08 -6.69 15.11
CA ASP A 134 -2.18 -5.88 14.54
C ASP A 134 -2.41 -6.16 13.06
N ILE A 135 -1.44 -6.77 12.37
CA ILE A 135 -1.48 -6.99 10.91
C ILE A 135 -2.73 -7.76 10.47
N ALA A 136 -3.19 -8.70 11.29
CA ALA A 136 -4.36 -9.50 11.00
C ALA A 136 -5.64 -8.66 10.88
N ALA A 137 -5.79 -7.63 11.71
CA ALA A 137 -6.93 -6.71 11.67
C ALA A 137 -6.91 -5.86 10.39
N ALA A 138 -5.75 -5.28 10.05
CA ALA A 138 -5.60 -4.50 8.83
C ALA A 138 -5.85 -5.33 7.56
N MET A 139 -5.30 -6.54 7.49
CA MET A 139 -5.56 -7.45 6.36
C MET A 139 -7.03 -7.83 6.25
N THR A 140 -7.74 -7.96 7.37
CA THR A 140 -9.19 -8.26 7.37
C THR A 140 -9.98 -7.10 6.77
N GLU A 141 -9.68 -5.85 7.12
CA GLU A 141 -10.35 -4.68 6.58
C GLU A 141 -10.06 -4.49 5.08
N ILE A 142 -8.80 -4.67 4.66
CA ILE A 142 -8.41 -4.63 3.24
C ILE A 142 -9.18 -5.70 2.46
N HIS A 143 -9.21 -6.94 2.95
CA HIS A 143 -9.94 -8.04 2.33
C HIS A 143 -11.46 -7.77 2.30
N ARG A 144 -12.05 -7.26 3.40
CA ARG A 144 -13.48 -6.92 3.48
C ARG A 144 -13.88 -5.93 2.39
N CYS A 145 -13.10 -4.88 2.17
CA CYS A 145 -13.39 -3.85 1.18
C CYS A 145 -13.11 -4.27 -0.26
N THR A 146 -12.34 -5.37 -0.45
CA THR A 146 -11.93 -5.86 -1.77
C THR A 146 -13.03 -6.71 -2.40
N ARG A 147 -13.37 -6.43 -3.66
CA ARG A 147 -14.24 -7.25 -4.50
C ARG A 147 -13.48 -8.28 -5.30
N GLU A 148 -12.33 -7.93 -5.88
CA GLU A 148 -11.64 -8.80 -6.83
C GLU A 148 -10.14 -8.93 -6.58
N TYR A 149 -9.38 -7.84 -6.43
CA TYR A 149 -7.93 -7.89 -6.36
C TYR A 149 -7.37 -7.20 -5.12
N ILE A 150 -6.34 -7.82 -4.53
CA ILE A 150 -5.44 -7.18 -3.55
C ILE A 150 -4.05 -7.10 -4.18
N TRP A 151 -3.45 -5.90 -4.17
CA TRP A 151 -2.12 -5.67 -4.70
C TRP A 151 -1.23 -5.05 -3.62
N GLY A 152 0.00 -5.51 -3.49
CA GLY A 152 0.94 -4.99 -2.50
C GLY A 152 2.33 -4.75 -3.07
N PHE A 153 3.02 -3.75 -2.49
CA PHE A 153 4.43 -3.50 -2.70
C PHE A 153 5.07 -3.21 -1.33
N GLU A 154 5.75 -4.21 -0.76
CA GLU A 154 6.14 -4.20 0.64
C GLU A 154 7.56 -4.79 0.85
N TYR A 155 8.27 -4.41 1.92
CA TYR A 155 9.54 -5.02 2.28
C TYR A 155 9.38 -6.51 2.57
N TYR A 156 10.21 -7.30 1.89
CA TYR A 156 10.18 -8.75 1.97
C TYR A 156 11.19 -9.33 2.96
N ALA A 157 10.75 -10.33 3.70
CA ALA A 157 11.58 -11.33 4.38
C ALA A 157 10.78 -12.64 4.51
N ASP A 158 11.48 -13.79 4.54
CA ASP A 158 10.83 -15.11 4.71
C ASP A 158 10.10 -15.26 6.05
N ARG A 159 10.50 -14.47 7.05
CA ARG A 159 9.92 -14.43 8.41
C ARG A 159 9.73 -12.99 8.83
N TYR A 160 8.78 -12.75 9.74
CA TYR A 160 8.64 -11.45 10.37
C TYR A 160 9.98 -11.00 10.98
N THR A 161 10.55 -9.96 10.42
CA THR A 161 11.86 -9.42 10.80
C THR A 161 11.71 -7.96 11.19
N LYS A 162 12.02 -7.65 12.43
CA LYS A 162 12.02 -6.29 12.96
C LYS A 162 13.22 -5.53 12.42
N VAL A 163 12.99 -4.29 11.99
CA VAL A 163 14.05 -3.43 11.41
C VAL A 163 14.11 -2.13 12.20
N THR A 164 15.33 -1.67 12.52
CA THR A 164 15.52 -0.34 13.06
C THR A 164 15.29 0.70 11.96
N TYR A 165 14.27 1.54 12.16
CA TYR A 165 13.89 2.57 11.21
C TYR A 165 13.99 3.95 11.88
N ARG A 166 14.94 4.79 11.40
CA ARG A 166 15.19 6.12 11.93
C ARG A 166 15.37 6.16 13.46
N GLY A 167 16.17 5.22 13.98
CA GLY A 167 16.45 5.10 15.41
C GLY A 167 15.34 4.42 16.23
N ARG A 168 14.21 4.05 15.63
CA ARG A 168 13.10 3.34 16.28
C ARG A 168 13.07 1.87 15.87
N THR A 169 12.74 1.02 16.82
CA THR A 169 12.70 -0.44 16.60
C THR A 169 11.28 -1.01 16.54
N ASP A 170 10.28 -0.14 16.67
CA ASP A 170 8.85 -0.47 16.78
C ASP A 170 8.00 0.04 15.61
N LEU A 171 8.61 0.49 14.52
CA LEU A 171 7.92 1.12 13.38
C LEU A 171 8.10 0.43 12.04
N LEU A 172 8.96 -0.60 11.94
CA LEU A 172 9.17 -1.26 10.65
C LEU A 172 9.46 -2.75 10.81
N TRP A 173 8.75 -3.53 10.01
CA TRP A 173 8.92 -4.98 9.90
C TRP A 173 8.98 -5.39 8.42
N LYS A 174 9.73 -6.44 8.14
CA LYS A 174 9.72 -7.16 6.86
C LYS A 174 8.99 -8.47 7.04
N ALA A 175 8.23 -8.91 6.05
CA ALA A 175 7.56 -10.20 6.06
C ALA A 175 7.22 -10.65 4.62
N ASP A 176 6.77 -11.87 4.47
CA ASP A 176 6.09 -12.36 3.27
C ASP A 176 4.59 -12.05 3.38
N PHE A 177 4.21 -10.82 3.02
CA PHE A 177 2.83 -10.37 3.16
C PHE A 177 1.87 -11.10 2.21
N ALA A 178 2.31 -11.51 1.03
CA ALA A 178 1.50 -12.33 0.12
C ALA A 178 1.14 -13.67 0.77
N LYS A 179 2.13 -14.34 1.36
CA LYS A 179 1.91 -15.59 2.09
C LYS A 179 1.00 -15.41 3.30
N LEU A 180 1.13 -14.30 4.04
CA LEU A 180 0.25 -14.01 5.18
C LEU A 180 -1.22 -13.87 4.75
N TYR A 181 -1.50 -13.19 3.62
CA TYR A 181 -2.84 -13.13 3.04
C TYR A 181 -3.36 -14.53 2.67
N LEU A 182 -2.57 -15.33 1.96
CA LEU A 182 -2.98 -16.67 1.50
C LEU A 182 -3.20 -17.66 2.67
N GLN A 183 -2.46 -17.50 3.77
CA GLN A 183 -2.67 -18.28 4.98
C GLN A 183 -3.92 -17.90 5.75
N ARG A 184 -4.34 -16.63 5.64
CA ARG A 184 -5.48 -16.10 6.38
C ARG A 184 -6.80 -16.25 5.63
N PHE A 185 -6.80 -16.13 4.32
CA PHE A 185 -7.99 -16.08 3.48
C PHE A 185 -7.94 -17.19 2.42
N ASN A 186 -8.82 -18.17 2.56
CA ASN A 186 -8.91 -19.32 1.65
C ASN A 186 -9.59 -19.00 0.31
N ASP A 187 -10.17 -17.81 0.19
CA ASP A 187 -10.77 -17.25 -1.03
C ASP A 187 -9.81 -16.37 -1.83
N LEU A 188 -8.51 -16.41 -1.53
CA LEU A 188 -7.48 -15.70 -2.30
C LEU A 188 -6.56 -16.68 -3.04
N ALA A 189 -6.19 -16.31 -4.26
CA ALA A 189 -5.16 -16.97 -5.05
C ALA A 189 -4.07 -16.00 -5.49
N LEU A 190 -2.81 -16.43 -5.51
CA LEU A 190 -1.69 -15.65 -6.03
C LEU A 190 -1.74 -15.65 -7.56
N ILE A 191 -1.83 -14.46 -8.17
CA ILE A 191 -1.82 -14.26 -9.62
C ILE A 191 -0.42 -13.97 -10.11
N SER A 192 0.30 -13.09 -9.41
CA SER A 192 1.66 -12.71 -9.77
C SER A 192 2.43 -12.26 -8.55
N GLU A 193 3.71 -12.55 -8.53
CA GLU A 193 4.63 -12.03 -7.53
C GLU A 193 6.01 -11.80 -8.15
N ARG A 194 6.65 -10.71 -7.73
CA ARG A 194 8.02 -10.38 -8.13
C ARG A 194 8.81 -9.90 -6.92
N ARG A 195 9.93 -10.55 -6.65
CA ARG A 195 10.95 -10.09 -5.70
C ARG A 195 11.86 -9.09 -6.41
N ILE A 196 12.02 -7.91 -5.84
CA ILE A 196 12.74 -6.79 -6.44
C ILE A 196 13.89 -6.44 -5.52
N ARG A 197 15.11 -6.74 -5.96
CA ARG A 197 16.33 -6.49 -5.19
C ARG A 197 16.71 -5.02 -5.25
N TYR A 198 17.26 -4.51 -4.17
CA TYR A 198 17.89 -3.19 -4.16
C TYR A 198 19.22 -3.20 -4.90
N SER A 199 19.52 -2.12 -5.59
CA SER A 199 20.79 -1.99 -6.35
C SER A 199 22.01 -1.88 -5.45
N HIS A 200 21.85 -1.45 -4.19
CA HIS A 200 22.95 -1.10 -3.29
C HIS A 200 22.89 -1.78 -1.91
N SER A 201 22.01 -2.77 -1.73
CA SER A 201 21.95 -3.59 -0.52
C SER A 201 21.32 -4.95 -0.84
N GLU A 202 21.41 -5.88 0.12
CA GLU A 202 20.76 -7.20 0.04
C GLU A 202 19.25 -7.14 0.31
N ASP A 203 18.71 -5.96 0.49
CA ASP A 203 17.28 -5.78 0.73
C ASP A 203 16.44 -6.17 -0.49
N VAL A 204 15.25 -6.64 -0.22
CA VAL A 204 14.29 -7.07 -1.23
C VAL A 204 12.92 -6.52 -0.89
N ASP A 205 12.24 -5.96 -1.88
CA ASP A 205 10.79 -5.73 -1.81
C ASP A 205 10.06 -6.82 -2.58
N SER A 206 8.81 -7.07 -2.21
CA SER A 206 7.89 -7.91 -2.95
C SER A 206 6.77 -7.07 -3.52
N MET A 207 6.53 -7.20 -4.82
CA MET A 207 5.29 -6.78 -5.44
C MET A 207 4.45 -8.03 -5.72
N PHE A 208 3.21 -8.06 -5.25
CA PHE A 208 2.32 -9.21 -5.41
C PHE A 208 0.91 -8.78 -5.80
N LEU A 209 0.23 -9.62 -6.56
CA LEU A 209 -1.17 -9.48 -6.93
C LEU A 209 -1.93 -10.75 -6.55
N LEU A 210 -2.93 -10.60 -5.72
CA LEU A 210 -3.85 -11.65 -5.31
C LEU A 210 -5.22 -11.41 -5.94
N LYS A 211 -5.95 -12.48 -6.22
CA LYS A 211 -7.32 -12.42 -6.73
C LYS A 211 -8.25 -13.20 -5.82
N ARG A 212 -9.43 -12.65 -5.57
CA ARG A 212 -10.52 -13.40 -4.92
C ARG A 212 -11.05 -14.46 -5.89
N ILE A 213 -11.06 -15.68 -5.41
CA ILE A 213 -11.66 -16.83 -6.09
C ILE A 213 -13.00 -17.13 -5.42
N SER A 214 -14.02 -17.43 -6.20
CA SER A 214 -15.26 -17.97 -5.61
C SER A 214 -14.91 -19.26 -4.87
N PRO A 215 -15.38 -19.47 -3.65
CA PRO A 215 -15.27 -20.79 -3.03
C PRO A 215 -15.83 -21.80 -4.01
N HIS A 216 -15.07 -22.84 -4.31
CA HIS A 216 -15.57 -23.93 -5.12
C HIS A 216 -16.85 -24.46 -4.47
N SER A 217 -17.98 -24.29 -5.16
CA SER A 217 -19.28 -24.89 -4.85
C SER A 217 -19.20 -26.41 -4.96
#